data_79a4069fb1b33bee4274aa0aae681cd5
#
_entry.id   79a4069fb1b33bee4274aa0aae681cd5
#
_cell.length_a   1.000
_cell.length_b   1.000
_cell.length_c   1.000
_cell.angle_alpha   90.00
_cell.angle_beta   90.00
_cell.angle_gamma   90.00
#
_symmetry.space_group_name_H-M   'P 1'
#
loop_
_entity.id
_entity.type
_entity.pdbx_description
1 polymer ?
#
loop_
_entity_poly.entity_id
_entity_poly.type
_entity_poly.pdbx_seq_one_letter_code
_entity_poly.pdbx_strand_id
1 'polypeptide(L)'
;GQTVIAGQDVFKLYDTYGFPVELTEEIAEEAGMTVDREGFEAAMKEQQERARASAVKGGSMGMQNETLQNITVESSFNYNASQLPSKLVAIVADNAEVEAVSEGTASLIFAETPFYAEMGGQVADHGQILDAAGNVVATVTDVQKAPNGQALHTVEVLAPLALNQEYTLAIDTNRRHRVMKNHTATHLLHAALHNILGNHATQAGSLNEVEFLRFDFTHFQAVTPEELRAIEPVSYTHLTLPTKA
;
A
#
# COMPACT_ATOMS: atom_id res chain seq x y z
N GLY A 1 25.40 -20.53 8.23
CA GLY A 1 25.26 -19.09 8.01
C GLY A 1 23.77 -18.81 7.83
N GLN A 2 23.30 -17.74 8.38
CA GLN A 2 21.92 -17.31 8.24
C GLN A 2 21.66 -16.92 6.77
N THR A 3 20.59 -17.39 6.17
CA THR A 3 20.25 -17.04 4.80
C THR A 3 19.66 -15.61 4.79
N VAL A 4 20.21 -14.75 3.94
CA VAL A 4 19.77 -13.36 3.78
C VAL A 4 18.94 -13.26 2.50
N ILE A 5 17.74 -12.70 2.60
CA ILE A 5 16.91 -12.35 1.43
C ILE A 5 17.44 -11.06 0.85
N ALA A 6 17.81 -11.07 -0.44
CA ALA A 6 18.39 -9.91 -1.11
C ALA A 6 17.41 -8.73 -1.15
N GLY A 7 17.92 -7.51 -0.94
CA GLY A 7 17.09 -6.29 -0.93
C GLY A 7 16.30 -6.06 -2.22
N GLN A 8 16.82 -6.51 -3.36
CA GLN A 8 16.10 -6.45 -4.65
C GLN A 8 14.89 -7.40 -4.71
N ASP A 9 14.97 -8.57 -4.09
CA ASP A 9 13.83 -9.49 -4.01
C ASP A 9 12.77 -8.96 -3.06
N VAL A 10 13.18 -8.38 -1.95
CA VAL A 10 12.30 -7.67 -1.01
C VAL A 10 11.63 -6.47 -1.68
N PHE A 11 12.39 -5.70 -2.46
CA PHE A 11 11.86 -4.59 -3.24
C PHE A 11 10.82 -5.06 -4.27
N LYS A 12 11.06 -6.18 -4.94
CA LYS A 12 10.10 -6.77 -5.87
C LYS A 12 8.81 -7.21 -5.16
N LEU A 13 8.93 -7.80 -3.97
CA LEU A 13 7.76 -8.13 -3.15
C LEU A 13 6.97 -6.88 -2.79
N TYR A 14 7.64 -5.81 -2.42
CA TYR A 14 7.02 -4.54 -2.09
C TYR A 14 6.38 -3.86 -3.31
N ASP A 15 7.15 -3.64 -4.38
CA ASP A 15 6.75 -2.84 -5.54
C ASP A 15 5.74 -3.56 -6.44
N THR A 16 5.96 -4.85 -6.69
CA THR A 16 5.14 -5.64 -7.62
C THR A 16 3.93 -6.28 -6.93
N TYR A 17 4.12 -6.76 -5.71
CA TYR A 17 3.11 -7.52 -4.99
C TYR A 17 2.50 -6.76 -3.82
N GLY A 18 2.93 -5.54 -3.54
CA GLY A 18 2.42 -4.70 -2.46
C GLY A 18 2.72 -5.24 -1.06
N PHE A 19 3.74 -6.10 -0.93
CA PHE A 19 4.07 -6.75 0.33
C PHE A 19 4.96 -5.83 1.17
N PRO A 20 4.48 -5.30 2.31
CA PRO A 20 5.28 -4.41 3.15
C PRO A 20 6.60 -5.06 3.58
N VAL A 21 7.68 -4.26 3.63
CA VAL A 21 9.01 -4.78 3.99
C VAL A 21 9.02 -5.33 5.41
N GLU A 22 8.28 -4.71 6.32
CA GLU A 22 8.15 -5.12 7.72
C GLU A 22 7.52 -6.52 7.84
N LEU A 23 6.51 -6.82 7.02
CA LEU A 23 5.90 -8.14 6.96
C LEU A 23 6.84 -9.18 6.34
N THR A 24 7.65 -8.77 5.35
CA THR A 24 8.71 -9.63 4.80
C THR A 24 9.77 -9.94 5.84
N GLU A 25 10.16 -8.96 6.68
CA GLU A 25 11.10 -9.13 7.78
C GLU A 25 10.55 -10.12 8.83
N GLU A 26 9.30 -9.96 9.24
CA GLU A 26 8.64 -10.84 10.22
C GLU A 26 8.60 -12.29 9.74
N ILE A 27 8.17 -12.52 8.51
CA ILE A 27 8.13 -13.87 7.92
C ILE A 27 9.54 -14.47 7.73
N ALA A 28 10.51 -13.65 7.33
CA ALA A 28 11.89 -14.06 7.20
C ALA A 28 12.47 -14.50 8.57
N GLU A 29 12.21 -13.75 9.62
CA GLU A 29 12.64 -14.06 10.99
C GLU A 29 12.02 -15.36 11.50
N GLU A 30 10.72 -15.59 11.28
CA GLU A 30 10.04 -16.84 11.59
C GLU A 30 10.66 -18.04 10.86
N ALA A 31 11.16 -17.84 9.64
CA ALA A 31 11.86 -18.85 8.84
C ALA A 31 13.37 -18.97 9.19
N GLY A 32 13.87 -18.23 10.18
CA GLY A 32 15.29 -18.20 10.55
C GLY A 32 16.19 -17.49 9.52
N MET A 33 15.62 -16.59 8.71
CA MET A 33 16.31 -15.78 7.70
C MET A 33 16.36 -14.31 8.13
N THR A 34 17.13 -13.51 7.42
CA THR A 34 17.16 -12.04 7.57
C THR A 34 16.95 -11.36 6.22
N VAL A 35 16.64 -10.08 6.24
CA VAL A 35 16.41 -9.25 5.05
C VAL A 35 17.55 -8.26 4.89
N ASP A 36 18.02 -8.07 3.65
CA ASP A 36 18.94 -6.99 3.27
C ASP A 36 18.15 -5.67 3.14
N ARG A 37 17.97 -4.97 4.27
CA ARG A 37 17.21 -3.72 4.32
C ARG A 37 17.91 -2.59 3.57
N GLU A 38 19.25 -2.51 3.64
CA GLU A 38 20.03 -1.50 2.92
C GLU A 38 19.86 -1.63 1.40
N GLY A 39 19.90 -2.87 0.88
CA GLY A 39 19.64 -3.16 -0.53
C GLY A 39 18.20 -2.84 -0.94
N PHE A 40 17.24 -3.06 -0.07
CA PHE A 40 15.84 -2.65 -0.29
C PHE A 40 15.70 -1.13 -0.41
N GLU A 41 16.29 -0.37 0.53
CA GLU A 41 16.25 1.10 0.52
C GLU A 41 16.96 1.70 -0.70
N ALA A 42 18.06 1.11 -1.13
CA ALA A 42 18.75 1.48 -2.36
C ALA A 42 17.89 1.26 -3.60
N ALA A 43 17.19 0.12 -3.70
CA ALA A 43 16.29 -0.19 -4.80
C ALA A 43 15.06 0.75 -4.82
N MET A 44 14.53 1.10 -3.66
CA MET A 44 13.47 2.10 -3.50
C MET A 44 13.89 3.47 -4.03
N LYS A 45 15.10 3.91 -3.67
CA LYS A 45 15.64 5.19 -4.14
C LYS A 45 15.84 5.22 -5.65
N GLU A 46 16.40 4.14 -6.22
CA GLU A 46 16.57 4.01 -7.66
C GLU A 46 15.24 4.05 -8.43
N GLN A 47 14.21 3.40 -7.91
CA GLN A 47 12.87 3.43 -8.49
C GLN A 47 12.28 4.84 -8.45
N GLN A 48 12.42 5.55 -7.34
CA GLN A 48 11.98 6.95 -7.22
C GLN A 48 12.69 7.87 -8.23
N GLU A 49 13.99 7.68 -8.43
CA GLU A 49 14.76 8.44 -9.42
C GLU A 49 14.32 8.12 -10.87
N ARG A 50 14.04 6.85 -11.18
CA ARG A 50 13.47 6.44 -12.49
C ARG A 50 12.07 6.99 -12.71
N ALA A 51 11.21 6.98 -11.69
CA ALA A 51 9.87 7.57 -11.76
C ALA A 51 9.93 9.08 -12.04
N ARG A 52 10.85 9.81 -11.38
CA ARG A 52 11.11 11.23 -11.66
C ARG A 52 11.57 11.46 -13.10
N ALA A 53 12.48 10.63 -13.61
CA ALA A 53 13.00 10.76 -14.98
C ALA A 53 11.94 10.42 -16.05
N SER A 54 11.01 9.49 -15.77
CA SER A 54 9.93 9.14 -16.69
C SER A 54 8.76 10.11 -16.65
N ALA A 55 8.48 10.74 -15.51
CA ALA A 55 7.48 11.81 -15.39
C ALA A 55 7.78 13.01 -16.28
N VAL A 56 9.06 13.30 -16.51
CA VAL A 56 9.50 14.37 -17.44
C VAL A 56 9.19 14.03 -18.92
N LYS A 57 8.93 12.76 -19.27
CA LYS A 57 8.71 12.32 -20.67
C LYS A 57 7.26 12.02 -21.02
N GLY A 58 6.35 11.94 -20.04
CA GLY A 58 4.94 11.57 -20.23
C GLY A 58 4.01 12.77 -20.24
N GLY A 59 3.92 13.48 -21.34
CA GLY A 59 2.87 14.46 -21.55
C GLY A 59 1.50 13.77 -21.66
N SER A 60 0.52 14.31 -20.90
CA SER A 60 -0.93 14.07 -21.01
C SER A 60 -1.62 13.34 -19.85
N MET A 61 -1.49 13.92 -18.67
CA MET A 61 -2.57 13.94 -17.69
C MET A 61 -2.48 15.28 -16.94
N GLY A 62 -3.34 16.17 -17.28
CA GLY A 62 -3.54 17.55 -16.95
C GLY A 62 -2.82 18.21 -15.75
N MET A 63 -3.09 19.48 -15.54
CA MET A 63 -2.51 20.39 -14.54
C MET A 63 -2.27 19.81 -13.13
N GLN A 64 -3.08 18.83 -12.70
CA GLN A 64 -2.94 18.17 -11.39
C GLN A 64 -1.61 17.41 -11.27
N ASN A 65 -1.17 16.76 -12.36
CA ASN A 65 0.07 16.01 -12.36
C ASN A 65 1.29 16.94 -12.36
N GLU A 66 1.20 18.09 -12.99
CA GLU A 66 2.26 19.11 -13.01
C GLU A 66 2.45 19.73 -11.60
N THR A 67 1.37 20.07 -10.90
CA THR A 67 1.40 20.56 -9.53
C THR A 67 2.06 19.54 -8.59
N LEU A 68 1.66 18.27 -8.68
CA LEU A 68 2.20 17.19 -7.84
C LEU A 68 3.68 16.89 -8.14
N GLN A 69 4.14 17.06 -9.39
CA GLN A 69 5.54 16.88 -9.77
C GLN A 69 6.46 17.93 -9.14
N ASN A 70 5.95 19.13 -8.89
CA ASN A 70 6.70 20.22 -8.28
C ASN A 70 6.81 20.10 -6.75
N ILE A 71 5.97 19.26 -6.12
CA ILE A 71 6.02 19.04 -4.68
C ILE A 71 7.14 18.04 -4.37
N THR A 72 8.20 18.52 -3.72
CA THR A 72 9.41 17.74 -3.40
C THR A 72 9.60 17.50 -1.91
N VAL A 73 8.58 17.78 -1.09
CA VAL A 73 8.62 17.55 0.36
C VAL A 73 8.87 16.07 0.68
N GLU A 74 9.62 15.81 1.73
CA GLU A 74 9.85 14.45 2.20
C GLU A 74 8.60 13.93 2.92
N SER A 75 8.33 12.64 2.72
CA SER A 75 7.24 11.92 3.39
C SER A 75 7.67 10.47 3.59
N SER A 76 7.43 9.94 4.78
CA SER A 76 7.75 8.56 5.14
C SER A 76 6.49 7.77 5.49
N PHE A 77 6.54 6.46 5.28
CA PHE A 77 5.47 5.54 5.65
C PHE A 77 5.85 4.76 6.90
N ASN A 78 4.96 4.70 7.88
CA ASN A 78 5.12 3.95 9.11
C ASN A 78 4.08 2.83 9.20
N TYR A 79 4.47 1.63 8.77
CA TYR A 79 3.60 0.46 8.73
C TYR A 79 3.07 0.05 10.10
N ASN A 80 3.91 0.17 11.15
CA ASN A 80 3.59 -0.34 12.49
C ASN A 80 2.65 0.57 13.28
N ALA A 81 2.46 1.81 12.84
CA ALA A 81 1.56 2.74 13.48
C ALA A 81 0.13 2.59 12.95
N SER A 82 -0.85 2.47 13.84
CA SER A 82 -2.27 2.61 13.52
C SER A 82 -2.76 4.05 13.67
N GLN A 83 -2.03 4.82 14.48
CA GLN A 83 -2.27 6.24 14.74
C GLN A 83 -0.94 6.91 15.05
N LEU A 84 -0.71 8.10 14.47
CA LEU A 84 0.47 8.92 14.79
C LEU A 84 0.20 10.41 14.56
N PRO A 85 0.84 11.31 15.33
CA PRO A 85 0.87 12.73 15.03
C PRO A 85 1.83 13.00 13.86
N SER A 86 1.43 13.86 12.93
CA SER A 86 2.28 14.21 11.79
C SER A 86 1.99 15.63 11.30
N LYS A 87 3.04 16.26 10.78
CA LYS A 87 2.97 17.60 10.20
C LYS A 87 2.39 17.53 8.78
N LEU A 88 1.41 18.37 8.49
CA LEU A 88 0.88 18.58 7.14
C LEU A 88 1.87 19.42 6.33
N VAL A 89 2.48 18.83 5.30
CA VAL A 89 3.59 19.43 4.55
C VAL A 89 3.21 19.87 3.14
N ALA A 90 2.07 19.42 2.59
CA ALA A 90 1.52 19.94 1.35
C ALA A 90 -0.01 19.77 1.32
N ILE A 91 -0.70 20.71 0.72
CA ILE A 91 -2.15 20.69 0.46
C ILE A 91 -2.35 21.02 -1.01
N VAL A 92 -3.06 20.17 -1.75
CA VAL A 92 -3.48 20.40 -3.13
C VAL A 92 -5.00 20.42 -3.19
N ALA A 93 -5.57 21.54 -3.61
CA ALA A 93 -6.99 21.70 -3.84
C ALA A 93 -7.20 22.40 -5.20
N ASP A 94 -8.23 22.00 -5.94
CA ASP A 94 -8.53 22.57 -7.27
C ASP A 94 -7.31 22.61 -8.22
N ASN A 95 -6.48 21.56 -8.19
CA ASN A 95 -5.24 21.42 -8.99
C ASN A 95 -4.14 22.45 -8.66
N ALA A 96 -4.21 23.12 -7.54
CA ALA A 96 -3.20 24.06 -7.07
C ALA A 96 -2.72 23.72 -5.66
N GLU A 97 -1.44 23.99 -5.39
CA GLU A 97 -0.91 23.94 -4.02
C GLU A 97 -1.43 25.18 -3.25
N VAL A 98 -1.97 24.93 -2.06
CA VAL A 98 -2.57 25.96 -1.21
C VAL A 98 -2.05 25.86 0.23
N GLU A 99 -2.15 26.94 1.00
CA GLU A 99 -1.71 26.98 2.40
C GLU A 99 -2.77 26.52 3.39
N ALA A 100 -4.04 26.52 2.99
CA ALA A 100 -5.15 26.07 3.82
C ALA A 100 -6.34 25.61 2.97
N VAL A 101 -7.19 24.76 3.56
CA VAL A 101 -8.46 24.31 2.99
C VAL A 101 -9.47 24.17 4.11
N SER A 102 -10.74 24.55 3.87
CA SER A 102 -11.79 24.54 4.90
C SER A 102 -12.96 23.62 4.60
N GLU A 103 -13.13 23.22 3.35
CA GLU A 103 -14.24 22.35 2.91
C GLU A 103 -13.90 21.69 1.56
N GLY A 104 -14.72 20.71 1.16
CA GLY A 104 -14.59 20.01 -0.11
C GLY A 104 -13.55 18.91 -0.11
N THR A 105 -13.12 18.52 -1.30
CA THR A 105 -12.11 17.46 -1.48
C THR A 105 -10.73 18.08 -1.65
N ALA A 106 -9.73 17.53 -0.97
CA ALA A 106 -8.33 17.93 -1.10
C ALA A 106 -7.42 16.72 -1.13
N SER A 107 -6.18 16.93 -1.60
CA SER A 107 -5.09 15.97 -1.52
C SER A 107 -4.04 16.49 -0.55
N LEU A 108 -3.68 15.68 0.44
CA LEU A 108 -2.77 16.05 1.53
C LEU A 108 -1.52 15.19 1.52
N ILE A 109 -0.38 15.79 1.82
CA ILE A 109 0.87 15.07 2.09
C ILE A 109 1.33 15.40 3.51
N PHE A 110 1.66 14.37 4.27
CA PHE A 110 2.19 14.46 5.63
C PHE A 110 3.66 14.06 5.68
N ALA A 111 4.41 14.61 6.64
CA ALA A 111 5.82 14.27 6.85
C ALA A 111 6.01 12.77 7.14
N GLU A 112 5.09 12.18 7.89
CA GLU A 112 5.01 10.73 8.16
C GLU A 112 3.54 10.30 8.10
N THR A 113 3.28 9.07 7.65
CA THR A 113 1.91 8.57 7.56
C THR A 113 1.81 7.09 7.91
N PRO A 114 0.75 6.68 8.66
CA PRO A 114 0.44 5.27 8.87
C PRO A 114 -0.43 4.69 7.73
N PHE A 115 -0.90 5.53 6.79
CA PHE A 115 -1.79 5.13 5.72
C PHE A 115 -1.04 4.42 4.59
N TYR A 116 -1.41 3.17 4.30
CA TYR A 116 -0.91 2.43 3.15
C TYR A 116 -1.49 3.03 1.85
N ALA A 117 -0.60 3.39 0.93
CA ALA A 117 -0.99 3.80 -0.41
C ALA A 117 -1.26 2.58 -1.28
N GLU A 118 -2.28 2.66 -2.15
CA GLU A 118 -2.62 1.59 -3.07
C GLU A 118 -1.41 1.16 -3.90
N MET A 119 -1.08 -0.12 -3.83
CA MET A 119 0.05 -0.69 -4.56
C MET A 119 -0.04 -2.23 -4.60
N GLY A 120 0.51 -2.85 -5.66
CA GLY A 120 0.64 -4.30 -5.76
C GLY A 120 -0.68 -5.07 -5.67
N GLY A 121 -1.79 -4.47 -6.08
CA GLY A 121 -3.13 -5.05 -6.00
C GLY A 121 -3.81 -4.94 -4.63
N GLN A 122 -3.15 -4.38 -3.62
CA GLN A 122 -3.78 -4.05 -2.35
C GLN A 122 -4.36 -2.63 -2.38
N VAL A 123 -5.64 -2.49 -2.02
CA VAL A 123 -6.32 -1.20 -1.93
C VAL A 123 -5.78 -0.35 -0.78
N ALA A 124 -5.90 0.97 -0.92
CA ALA A 124 -5.47 1.94 0.07
C ALA A 124 -6.20 1.81 1.40
N ASP A 125 -5.54 2.28 2.47
CA ASP A 125 -6.20 2.50 3.74
C ASP A 125 -7.18 3.68 3.69
N HIS A 126 -8.19 3.58 4.52
CA HIS A 126 -9.09 4.67 4.88
C HIS A 126 -8.92 5.02 6.36
N GLY A 127 -9.42 6.18 6.76
CA GLY A 127 -9.40 6.59 8.15
C GLY A 127 -9.71 8.07 8.33
N GLN A 128 -9.18 8.65 9.39
CA GLN A 128 -9.51 10.00 9.83
C GLN A 128 -8.26 10.81 10.14
N ILE A 129 -8.40 12.11 10.01
CA ILE A 129 -7.43 13.11 10.45
C ILE A 129 -8.08 13.91 11.55
N LEU A 130 -7.39 14.03 12.69
CA LEU A 130 -7.88 14.68 13.89
C LEU A 130 -7.02 15.91 14.23
N ASP A 131 -7.67 16.94 14.78
CA ASP A 131 -6.99 18.10 15.35
C ASP A 131 -6.38 17.79 16.73
N ALA A 132 -5.71 18.78 17.33
CA ALA A 132 -5.10 18.65 18.66
C ALA A 132 -6.12 18.41 19.79
N ALA A 133 -7.39 18.75 19.58
CA ALA A 133 -8.48 18.48 20.51
C ALA A 133 -9.12 17.09 20.33
N GLY A 134 -8.70 16.34 19.29
CA GLY A 134 -9.25 15.04 18.96
C GLY A 134 -10.51 15.07 18.10
N ASN A 135 -10.88 16.23 17.53
CA ASN A 135 -12.01 16.32 16.61
C ASN A 135 -11.59 15.87 15.22
N VAL A 136 -12.47 15.16 14.52
CA VAL A 136 -12.25 14.75 13.13
C VAL A 136 -12.35 15.98 12.23
N VAL A 137 -11.28 16.34 11.54
CA VAL A 137 -11.19 17.49 10.63
C VAL A 137 -11.20 17.08 9.16
N ALA A 138 -10.90 15.82 8.86
CA ALA A 138 -11.03 15.25 7.53
C ALA A 138 -11.19 13.72 7.57
N THR A 139 -11.82 13.17 6.54
CA THR A 139 -11.90 11.72 6.29
C THR A 139 -11.02 11.34 5.12
N VAL A 140 -10.13 10.38 5.31
CA VAL A 140 -9.27 9.84 4.24
C VAL A 140 -10.05 8.75 3.48
N THR A 141 -10.30 8.99 2.21
CA THR A 141 -11.08 8.10 1.33
C THR A 141 -10.23 7.30 0.35
N ASP A 142 -9.00 7.75 0.09
CA ASP A 142 -8.04 7.07 -0.77
C ASP A 142 -6.62 7.53 -0.46
N VAL A 143 -5.63 6.70 -0.77
CA VAL A 143 -4.21 7.06 -0.67
C VAL A 143 -3.48 6.48 -1.88
N GLN A 144 -2.86 7.34 -2.68
CA GLN A 144 -2.09 6.98 -3.87
C GLN A 144 -0.63 7.42 -3.72
N LYS A 145 0.25 6.86 -4.53
CA LYS A 145 1.63 7.37 -4.62
C LYS A 145 1.66 8.60 -5.52
N ALA A 146 2.16 9.72 -4.98
CA ALA A 146 2.47 10.90 -5.78
C ALA A 146 3.68 10.64 -6.70
N PRO A 147 3.88 11.43 -7.77
CA PRO A 147 5.00 11.25 -8.71
C PRO A 147 6.39 11.22 -8.05
N ASN A 148 6.57 11.93 -6.94
CA ASN A 148 7.81 11.96 -6.16
C ASN A 148 7.86 10.90 -5.03
N GLY A 149 6.91 9.96 -5.00
CA GLY A 149 6.89 8.82 -4.08
C GLY A 149 6.21 9.07 -2.74
N GLN A 150 5.74 10.31 -2.47
CA GLN A 150 4.98 10.59 -1.25
C GLN A 150 3.63 9.88 -1.27
N ALA A 151 3.08 9.62 -0.08
CA ALA A 151 1.70 9.19 0.06
C ALA A 151 0.77 10.41 -0.09
N LEU A 152 -0.07 10.39 -1.11
CA LEU A 152 -1.05 11.44 -1.42
C LEU A 152 -2.41 10.99 -0.87
N HIS A 153 -2.86 11.63 0.20
CA HIS A 153 -4.13 11.31 0.86
C HIS A 153 -5.25 12.12 0.23
N THR A 154 -6.19 11.47 -0.42
CA THR A 154 -7.46 12.10 -0.86
C THR A 154 -8.40 12.16 0.33
N VAL A 155 -8.86 13.36 0.67
CA VAL A 155 -9.69 13.59 1.84
C VAL A 155 -10.94 14.38 1.53
N GLU A 156 -12.01 14.10 2.28
CA GLU A 156 -13.14 14.99 2.49
C GLU A 156 -12.85 15.88 3.71
N VAL A 157 -12.79 17.18 3.49
CA VAL A 157 -12.48 18.17 4.52
C VAL A 157 -13.75 18.54 5.27
N LEU A 158 -13.74 18.36 6.59
CA LEU A 158 -14.87 18.60 7.48
C LEU A 158 -14.69 19.86 8.35
N ALA A 159 -13.43 20.29 8.52
CA ALA A 159 -13.07 21.49 9.28
C ALA A 159 -11.74 22.06 8.71
N PRO A 160 -11.40 23.32 8.97
CA PRO A 160 -10.20 23.95 8.41
C PRO A 160 -8.93 23.19 8.72
N LEU A 161 -8.12 22.99 7.67
CA LEU A 161 -6.76 22.44 7.70
C LEU A 161 -5.78 23.48 7.20
N ALA A 162 -4.62 23.58 7.83
CA ALA A 162 -3.58 24.54 7.46
C ALA A 162 -2.21 23.87 7.33
N LEU A 163 -1.45 24.32 6.36
CA LEU A 163 -0.07 23.90 6.11
C LEU A 163 0.79 24.13 7.36
N ASN A 164 1.75 23.23 7.58
CA ASN A 164 2.69 23.28 8.69
C ASN A 164 2.08 23.04 10.10
N GLN A 165 0.79 22.74 10.20
CA GLN A 165 0.17 22.31 11.46
C GLN A 165 0.34 20.81 11.64
N GLU A 166 0.32 20.37 12.91
CA GLU A 166 0.35 18.96 13.28
C GLU A 166 -1.09 18.44 13.47
N TYR A 167 -1.33 17.27 12.89
CA TYR A 167 -2.60 16.53 12.99
C TYR A 167 -2.32 15.09 13.38
N THR A 168 -3.29 14.45 14.00
CA THR A 168 -3.22 13.02 14.28
C THR A 168 -3.88 12.25 13.14
N LEU A 169 -3.11 11.36 12.53
CA LEU A 169 -3.57 10.46 11.48
C LEU A 169 -3.97 9.14 12.11
N ALA A 170 -5.19 8.67 11.86
CA ALA A 170 -5.72 7.43 12.40
C ALA A 170 -6.33 6.57 11.29
N ILE A 171 -5.78 5.38 11.07
CA ILE A 171 -6.30 4.43 10.07
C ILE A 171 -7.51 3.66 10.60
N ASP A 172 -8.40 3.22 9.70
CA ASP A 172 -9.39 2.18 10.00
C ASP A 172 -8.70 0.81 10.09
N THR A 173 -8.33 0.43 11.31
CA THR A 173 -7.64 -0.83 11.60
C THR A 173 -8.48 -2.05 11.24
N ASN A 174 -9.80 -1.98 11.36
CA ASN A 174 -10.68 -3.10 11.01
C ASN A 174 -10.67 -3.33 9.49
N ARG A 175 -10.70 -2.24 8.71
CA ARG A 175 -10.57 -2.29 7.26
C ARG A 175 -9.21 -2.87 6.87
N ARG A 176 -8.11 -2.35 7.41
CA ARG A 176 -6.74 -2.85 7.14
C ARG A 176 -6.62 -4.35 7.43
N HIS A 177 -7.09 -4.82 8.58
CA HIS A 177 -7.03 -6.24 8.92
C HIS A 177 -7.79 -7.13 7.93
N ARG A 178 -8.96 -6.69 7.43
CA ARG A 178 -9.70 -7.43 6.40
C ARG A 178 -8.94 -7.50 5.08
N VAL A 179 -8.40 -6.37 4.62
CA VAL A 179 -7.59 -6.31 3.40
C VAL A 179 -6.33 -7.17 3.51
N MET A 180 -5.63 -7.13 4.66
CA MET A 180 -4.46 -7.97 4.93
C MET A 180 -4.78 -9.46 4.91
N LYS A 181 -5.92 -9.88 5.45
CA LYS A 181 -6.38 -11.28 5.36
C LYS A 181 -6.57 -11.71 3.90
N ASN A 182 -7.18 -10.87 3.08
CA ASN A 182 -7.37 -11.14 1.66
C ASN A 182 -6.03 -11.17 0.91
N HIS A 183 -5.08 -10.30 1.26
CA HIS A 183 -3.74 -10.33 0.72
C HIS A 183 -3.02 -11.66 1.05
N THR A 184 -3.06 -12.09 2.30
CA THR A 184 -2.51 -13.41 2.72
C THR A 184 -3.20 -14.55 1.98
N ALA A 185 -4.53 -14.51 1.85
CA ALA A 185 -5.31 -15.49 1.09
C ALA A 185 -4.88 -15.56 -0.38
N THR A 186 -4.53 -14.44 -1.00
CA THR A 186 -4.02 -14.36 -2.37
C THR A 186 -2.72 -15.17 -2.53
N HIS A 187 -1.78 -15.05 -1.59
CA HIS A 187 -0.53 -15.82 -1.62
C HIS A 187 -0.77 -17.32 -1.43
N LEU A 188 -1.66 -17.71 -0.52
CA LEU A 188 -2.04 -19.09 -0.30
C LEU A 188 -2.72 -19.71 -1.54
N LEU A 189 -3.62 -18.93 -2.18
CA LEU A 189 -4.27 -19.33 -3.42
C LEU A 189 -3.25 -19.52 -4.55
N HIS A 190 -2.29 -18.61 -4.69
CA HIS A 190 -1.22 -18.72 -5.68
C HIS A 190 -0.38 -19.99 -5.47
N ALA A 191 0.03 -20.27 -4.23
CA ALA A 191 0.75 -21.49 -3.89
C ALA A 191 -0.09 -22.76 -4.19
N ALA A 192 -1.37 -22.76 -3.88
CA ALA A 192 -2.27 -23.88 -4.18
C ALA A 192 -2.44 -24.10 -5.70
N LEU A 193 -2.60 -23.01 -6.48
CA LEU A 193 -2.66 -23.08 -7.94
C LEU A 193 -1.39 -23.67 -8.53
N HIS A 194 -0.21 -23.23 -8.09
CA HIS A 194 1.08 -23.81 -8.51
C HIS A 194 1.19 -25.30 -8.20
N ASN A 195 0.77 -25.72 -7.01
CA ASN A 195 0.86 -27.12 -6.58
C ASN A 195 -0.08 -28.05 -7.37
N ILE A 196 -1.26 -27.56 -7.74
CA ILE A 196 -2.31 -28.38 -8.37
C ILE A 196 -2.27 -28.27 -9.90
N LEU A 197 -2.14 -27.05 -10.43
CA LEU A 197 -2.14 -26.81 -11.88
C LEU A 197 -0.73 -26.82 -12.50
N GLY A 198 0.30 -26.60 -11.69
CA GLY A 198 1.70 -26.53 -12.13
C GLY A 198 2.25 -25.11 -12.22
N ASN A 199 3.57 -25.00 -12.37
CA ASN A 199 4.32 -23.74 -12.33
C ASN A 199 3.97 -22.73 -13.45
N HIS A 200 3.21 -23.14 -14.47
CA HIS A 200 2.73 -22.26 -15.53
C HIS A 200 1.53 -21.38 -15.08
N ALA A 201 0.86 -21.73 -13.97
CA ALA A 201 -0.23 -20.96 -13.39
C ALA A 201 0.33 -19.72 -12.67
N THR A 202 0.91 -18.78 -13.43
CA THR A 202 1.54 -17.57 -12.91
C THR A 202 0.53 -16.44 -12.75
N GLN A 203 0.75 -15.58 -11.76
CA GLN A 203 -0.09 -14.41 -11.53
C GLN A 203 -0.05 -13.45 -12.71
N ALA A 204 -1.22 -13.10 -13.24
CA ALA A 204 -1.41 -12.07 -14.25
C ALA A 204 -1.93 -10.76 -13.65
N GLY A 205 -2.65 -10.83 -12.52
CA GLY A 205 -3.14 -9.69 -11.76
C GLY A 205 -3.72 -10.10 -10.43
N SER A 206 -3.90 -9.15 -9.51
CA SER A 206 -4.61 -9.37 -8.25
C SER A 206 -5.29 -8.09 -7.78
N LEU A 207 -6.34 -8.25 -6.99
CA LEU A 207 -7.01 -7.16 -6.29
C LEU A 207 -7.43 -7.68 -4.91
N ASN A 208 -6.95 -7.01 -3.86
CA ASN A 208 -7.29 -7.33 -2.47
C ASN A 208 -8.14 -6.19 -1.89
N GLU A 209 -9.43 -6.43 -1.86
CA GLU A 209 -10.46 -5.56 -1.31
C GLU A 209 -10.84 -6.00 0.11
N VAL A 210 -11.74 -5.23 0.74
CA VAL A 210 -12.25 -5.51 2.09
C VAL A 210 -13.11 -6.78 2.12
N GLU A 211 -13.96 -6.96 1.10
CA GLU A 211 -14.98 -8.03 1.07
C GLU A 211 -14.59 -9.22 0.21
N PHE A 212 -13.62 -9.05 -0.71
CA PHE A 212 -13.19 -10.10 -1.63
C PHE A 212 -11.74 -9.92 -2.07
N LEU A 213 -11.20 -10.98 -2.63
CA LEU A 213 -9.99 -10.93 -3.45
C LEU A 213 -10.30 -11.38 -4.88
N ARG A 214 -9.57 -10.83 -5.85
CA ARG A 214 -9.51 -11.32 -7.22
C ARG A 214 -8.09 -11.74 -7.52
N PHE A 215 -7.93 -12.90 -8.14
CA PHE A 215 -6.65 -13.41 -8.57
C PHE A 215 -6.74 -13.87 -10.02
N ASP A 216 -6.06 -13.17 -10.91
CA ASP A 216 -5.99 -13.48 -12.33
C ASP A 216 -4.69 -14.27 -12.58
N PHE A 217 -4.78 -15.40 -13.25
CA PHE A 217 -3.62 -16.26 -13.51
C PHE A 217 -3.66 -16.87 -14.92
N THR A 218 -2.49 -17.28 -15.41
CA THR A 218 -2.35 -17.94 -16.70
C THR A 218 -2.65 -19.42 -16.57
N HIS A 219 -3.48 -19.96 -17.46
CA HIS A 219 -3.73 -21.39 -17.58
C HIS A 219 -4.15 -21.73 -19.00
N PHE A 220 -3.84 -22.98 -19.47
CA PHE A 220 -4.04 -23.37 -20.85
C PHE A 220 -5.50 -23.77 -21.16
N GLN A 221 -6.28 -24.09 -20.14
CA GLN A 221 -7.65 -24.55 -20.24
C GLN A 221 -8.48 -24.10 -19.04
N ALA A 222 -9.79 -24.30 -19.09
CA ALA A 222 -10.64 -24.03 -17.92
C ALA A 222 -10.26 -25.00 -16.79
N VAL A 223 -10.18 -24.46 -15.55
CA VAL A 223 -9.94 -25.26 -14.35
C VAL A 223 -11.11 -26.23 -14.15
N THR A 224 -10.79 -27.49 -13.97
CA THR A 224 -11.80 -28.54 -13.81
C THR A 224 -12.45 -28.48 -12.40
N PRO A 225 -13.67 -29.04 -12.22
CA PRO A 225 -14.31 -29.12 -10.90
C PRO A 225 -13.49 -29.91 -9.87
N GLU A 226 -12.69 -30.88 -10.31
CA GLU A 226 -11.81 -31.69 -9.47
C GLU A 226 -10.62 -30.84 -8.96
N GLU A 227 -9.99 -30.06 -9.85
CA GLU A 227 -8.90 -29.15 -9.51
C GLU A 227 -9.40 -28.04 -8.57
N LEU A 228 -10.58 -27.45 -8.83
CA LEU A 228 -11.18 -26.46 -7.93
C LEU A 228 -11.40 -27.02 -6.52
N ARG A 229 -11.93 -28.25 -6.41
CA ARG A 229 -12.11 -28.93 -5.12
C ARG A 229 -10.80 -29.24 -4.41
N ALA A 230 -9.71 -29.39 -5.13
CA ALA A 230 -8.39 -29.61 -4.55
C ALA A 230 -7.74 -28.29 -4.09
N ILE A 231 -8.03 -27.16 -4.75
CA ILE A 231 -7.53 -25.82 -4.40
C ILE A 231 -8.25 -25.28 -3.15
N GLU A 232 -9.56 -25.46 -3.04
CA GLU A 232 -10.41 -24.88 -2.00
C GLU A 232 -9.98 -25.20 -0.56
N PRO A 233 -9.62 -26.43 -0.16
CA PRO A 233 -9.22 -26.75 1.21
C PRO A 233 -7.92 -26.06 1.64
N VAL A 234 -6.98 -25.85 0.72
CA VAL A 234 -5.70 -25.20 1.02
C VAL A 234 -5.94 -23.73 1.42
N SER A 235 -6.84 -23.07 0.73
CA SER A 235 -7.23 -21.70 1.04
C SER A 235 -7.99 -21.60 2.37
N TYR A 236 -8.88 -22.55 2.64
CA TYR A 236 -9.78 -22.51 3.81
C TYR A 236 -9.07 -22.87 5.13
N THR A 237 -8.19 -23.88 5.14
CA THR A 237 -7.50 -24.33 6.36
C THR A 237 -6.54 -23.30 6.94
N HIS A 238 -5.94 -22.46 6.12
CA HIS A 238 -5.01 -21.41 6.57
C HIS A 238 -5.71 -20.11 6.99
N LEU A 239 -6.92 -19.83 6.46
CA LEU A 239 -7.70 -18.65 6.83
C LEU A 239 -8.47 -18.81 8.15
N THR A 240 -8.70 -20.03 8.60
CA THR A 240 -9.51 -20.33 9.80
C THR A 240 -8.69 -20.73 11.03
N LEU A 241 -7.37 -20.88 10.91
CA LEU A 241 -6.53 -21.13 12.08
C LEU A 241 -6.50 -19.87 12.95
N PRO A 242 -6.87 -19.97 14.26
CA PRO A 242 -6.71 -18.86 15.16
C PRO A 242 -5.22 -18.56 15.27
N THR A 243 -4.81 -17.36 14.87
CA THR A 243 -3.51 -16.80 15.25
C THR A 243 -3.46 -16.83 16.78
N LYS A 244 -2.58 -17.65 17.34
CA LYS A 244 -2.30 -17.60 18.78
C LYS A 244 -1.80 -16.19 19.09
N ALA A 245 -2.56 -15.53 19.96
CA ALA A 245 -2.12 -14.30 20.61
C ALA A 245 -0.87 -14.53 21.47
#